data_38f1ee81eb9cb991ca6d09bca1be6c3e
#
_entry.id   38f1ee81eb9cb991ca6d09bca1be6c3e
#
_cell.length_a   1.000
_cell.length_b   1.000
_cell.length_c   1.000
_cell.angle_alpha   90.00
_cell.angle_beta   90.00
_cell.angle_gamma   90.00
#
_symmetry.space_group_name_H-M   'P 1'
#
loop_
_entity.id
_entity.type
_entity.pdbx_description
1 polymer ?
#
loop_
_entity_poly.entity_id
_entity_poly.type
_entity_poly.pdbx_seq_one_letter_code
_entity_poly.pdbx_strand_id
1 'polypeptide(L)'
;MGKLESNNTLYLIVVKQVWDRIVSGEKTIEYRERTDYWDKRINARHYDYLRITNGYGNDTRPYRLYRYTGATRVMKDNTQCYAIPITEDLIVESRDVMNGKVLR
;
A
#
# COMPACT_ATOMS: atom_id res chain seq x y z
N MET A 1 -19.06 -0.85 8.50
CA MET A 1 -18.52 -0.72 8.52
C MET A 1 -17.64 -0.91 7.57
N GLY A 2 -16.72 -0.99 7.47
CA GLY A 2 -15.74 -1.33 6.55
C GLY A 2 -15.94 -0.90 5.14
N LYS A 3 -16.72 0.06 4.92
CA LYS A 3 -17.00 0.47 3.56
C LYS A 3 -15.92 1.33 2.98
N LEU A 4 -14.98 1.77 3.79
CA LEU A 4 -13.89 2.59 3.30
C LEU A 4 -13.13 1.94 2.17
N GLU A 5 -13.06 0.59 2.19
CA GLU A 5 -12.26 -0.11 1.22
C GLU A 5 -13.00 -0.58 -0.01
N SER A 6 -14.29 -0.25 -0.15
CA SER A 6 -15.02 -0.94 -1.18
C SER A 6 -14.45 -0.68 -2.56
N ASN A 7 -15.03 0.21 -3.32
CA ASN A 7 -14.71 0.27 -4.73
C ASN A 7 -13.52 1.14 -5.10
N ASN A 8 -13.15 2.04 -4.23
CA ASN A 8 -12.15 3.05 -4.57
C ASN A 8 -10.81 2.78 -3.91
N THR A 9 -10.49 1.53 -3.68
CA THR A 9 -9.25 1.18 -3.01
C THR A 9 -8.31 0.46 -3.94
N LEU A 10 -7.08 0.93 -4.01
CA LEU A 10 -6.01 0.25 -4.71
C LEU A 10 -5.33 -0.69 -3.72
N TYR A 11 -5.20 -1.96 -4.08
CA TYR A 11 -4.67 -2.98 -3.18
C TYR A 11 -3.25 -3.35 -3.58
N LEU A 12 -2.34 -3.31 -2.61
CA LEU A 12 -0.96 -3.72 -2.80
C LEU A 12 -0.58 -4.73 -1.73
N ILE A 13 0.27 -5.68 -2.11
CA ILE A 13 0.76 -6.69 -1.18
C ILE A 13 2.27 -6.55 -1.12
N VAL A 14 2.83 -6.59 0.09
CA VAL A 14 4.27 -6.50 0.28
C VAL A 14 4.76 -7.67 1.09
N VAL A 15 6.06 -7.97 0.98
CA VAL A 15 6.67 -9.03 1.79
C VAL A 15 7.00 -8.48 3.16
N LYS A 16 7.30 -9.37 4.10
CA LYS A 16 7.51 -8.99 5.49
C LYS A 16 8.62 -7.96 5.67
N GLN A 17 9.73 -8.12 4.97
CA GLN A 17 10.82 -7.16 5.13
C GLN A 17 10.39 -5.75 4.75
N VAL A 18 9.60 -5.63 3.69
CA VAL A 18 9.10 -4.33 3.27
C VAL A 18 8.09 -3.82 4.29
N TRP A 19 7.22 -4.71 4.76
CA TRP A 19 6.22 -4.34 5.78
C TRP A 19 6.90 -3.77 7.02
N ASP A 20 7.96 -4.42 7.49
CA ASP A 20 8.65 -3.97 8.68
C ASP A 20 9.21 -2.56 8.51
N ARG A 21 9.70 -2.25 7.32
CA ARG A 21 10.23 -0.90 7.05
C ARG A 21 9.13 0.14 6.97
N ILE A 22 7.96 -0.27 6.50
CA ILE A 22 6.82 0.64 6.47
C ILE A 22 6.37 0.95 7.91
N VAL A 23 6.24 -0.08 8.73
CA VAL A 23 5.74 0.10 10.10
C VAL A 23 6.73 0.90 10.93
N SER A 24 8.03 0.71 10.71
CA SER A 24 9.04 1.46 11.47
C SER A 24 9.14 2.91 11.04
N GLY A 25 8.51 3.28 9.93
CA GLY A 25 8.61 4.63 9.42
C GLY A 25 9.80 4.86 8.51
N GLU A 26 10.62 3.84 8.31
CA GLU A 26 11.78 3.97 7.45
C GLU A 26 11.37 4.14 5.99
N LYS A 27 10.31 3.46 5.57
CA LYS A 27 9.84 3.51 4.18
C LYS A 27 8.57 4.34 4.13
N THR A 28 8.61 5.45 3.42
CA THR A 28 7.47 6.37 3.31
C THR A 28 6.96 6.54 1.89
N ILE A 29 7.52 5.79 0.95
CA ILE A 29 7.08 5.80 -0.44
C ILE A 29 7.10 4.38 -0.93
N GLU A 30 5.99 3.96 -1.56
CA GLU A 30 5.93 2.65 -2.19
C GLU A 30 6.18 2.83 -3.67
N TYR A 31 7.08 2.02 -4.23
CA TYR A 31 7.41 2.08 -5.64
C TYR A 31 6.88 0.85 -6.35
N ARG A 32 6.29 1.04 -7.51
CA ARG A 32 5.86 -0.06 -8.36
C ARG A 32 6.34 0.21 -9.77
N GLU A 33 6.98 -0.80 -10.36
CA GLU A 33 7.48 -0.66 -11.73
C GLU A 33 6.33 -0.44 -12.69
N ARG A 34 6.56 0.39 -13.72
CA ARG A 34 5.53 0.70 -14.69
C ARG A 34 5.44 -0.40 -15.73
N THR A 35 4.88 -1.52 -15.33
CA THR A 35 4.55 -2.61 -16.22
C THR A 35 3.15 -2.41 -16.77
N ASP A 36 2.78 -3.18 -17.79
CA ASP A 36 1.41 -3.11 -18.30
C ASP A 36 0.39 -3.38 -17.20
N TYR A 37 0.71 -4.32 -16.32
CA TYR A 37 -0.18 -4.67 -15.23
C TYR A 37 -0.44 -3.46 -14.33
N TRP A 38 0.62 -2.78 -13.89
CA TRP A 38 0.46 -1.66 -12.98
C TRP A 38 -0.03 -0.40 -13.69
N ASP A 39 0.35 -0.21 -14.95
CA ASP A 39 -0.19 0.90 -15.73
C ASP A 39 -1.71 0.80 -15.80
N LYS A 40 -2.23 -0.39 -16.08
CA LYS A 40 -3.66 -0.56 -16.17
C LYS A 40 -4.36 -0.34 -14.83
N ARG A 41 -3.81 -0.91 -13.76
CA ARG A 41 -4.46 -0.80 -12.46
C ARG A 41 -4.44 0.63 -11.93
N ILE A 42 -3.31 1.29 -12.02
CA ILE A 42 -3.16 2.62 -11.44
C ILE A 42 -3.96 3.65 -12.24
N ASN A 43 -4.05 3.47 -13.55
CA ASN A 43 -4.74 4.42 -14.41
C ASN A 43 -6.20 4.06 -14.67
N ALA A 44 -6.69 2.95 -14.10
CA ALA A 44 -8.03 2.47 -14.40
C ALA A 44 -9.11 3.39 -13.84
N ARG A 45 -8.84 4.01 -12.71
CA ARG A 45 -9.84 4.84 -12.05
C ARG A 45 -9.16 5.75 -11.04
N HIS A 46 -9.95 6.62 -10.48
CA HIS A 46 -9.49 7.52 -9.43
C HIS A 46 -9.71 6.84 -8.08
N TYR A 47 -8.63 6.51 -7.39
CA TYR A 47 -8.74 5.82 -6.10
C TYR A 47 -8.78 6.83 -4.96
N ASP A 48 -9.51 6.49 -3.92
CA ASP A 48 -9.53 7.28 -2.71
C ASP A 48 -8.60 6.71 -1.66
N TYR A 49 -8.38 5.40 -1.69
CA TYR A 49 -7.61 4.72 -0.66
C TYR A 49 -6.61 3.77 -1.27
N LEU A 50 -5.57 3.50 -0.48
CA LEU A 50 -4.54 2.52 -0.80
C LEU A 50 -4.45 1.57 0.37
N ARG A 51 -4.62 0.27 0.12
CA ARG A 51 -4.48 -0.71 1.18
C ARG A 51 -3.23 -1.53 0.94
N ILE A 52 -2.31 -1.50 1.90
CA ILE A 52 -1.08 -2.30 1.84
C ILE A 52 -1.22 -3.43 2.85
N THR A 53 -1.04 -4.66 2.38
CA THR A 53 -1.19 -5.85 3.19
C THR A 53 0.14 -6.58 3.28
N ASN A 54 0.45 -7.07 4.48
CA ASN A 54 1.66 -7.86 4.71
C ASN A 54 1.38 -9.29 4.27
N GLY A 55 1.76 -9.60 3.03
CA GLY A 55 1.60 -10.93 2.48
C GLY A 55 0.20 -11.26 2.04
N TYR A 56 0.05 -12.40 1.43
CA TYR A 56 -1.25 -12.89 0.99
C TYR A 56 -2.00 -13.47 2.17
N GLY A 57 -3.31 -13.51 2.09
CA GLY A 57 -4.08 -14.12 3.15
C GLY A 57 -5.24 -13.27 3.61
N ASN A 58 -5.42 -12.18 2.96
CA ASN A 58 -6.61 -11.36 3.14
C ASN A 58 -6.92 -10.98 4.58
N ASP A 59 -8.03 -11.45 5.11
CA ASP A 59 -8.61 -10.83 6.30
C ASP A 59 -7.80 -11.03 7.56
N THR A 60 -6.91 -11.99 7.57
CA THR A 60 -6.14 -12.27 8.79
C THR A 60 -4.77 -11.62 8.81
N ARG A 61 -4.39 -10.97 7.73
CA ARG A 61 -3.06 -10.39 7.64
C ARG A 61 -3.04 -8.96 8.13
N PRO A 62 -1.92 -8.50 8.67
CA PRO A 62 -1.77 -7.09 9.01
C PRO A 62 -1.89 -6.22 7.77
N TYR A 63 -2.45 -5.05 7.93
CA TYR A 63 -2.60 -4.14 6.82
C TYR A 63 -2.64 -2.71 7.31
N ARG A 64 -2.42 -1.77 6.38
CA ARG A 64 -2.64 -0.36 6.60
C ARG A 64 -3.43 0.19 5.44
N LEU A 65 -4.46 0.96 5.77
CA LEU A 65 -5.27 1.66 4.78
C LEU A 65 -4.87 3.12 4.83
N TYR A 66 -4.41 3.63 3.68
CA TYR A 66 -3.95 4.99 3.55
C TYR A 66 -4.89 5.79 2.68
N ARG A 67 -4.93 7.10 2.90
CA ARG A 67 -5.51 7.99 1.94
C ARG A 67 -4.61 7.98 0.71
N TYR A 68 -5.18 7.78 -0.46
CA TYR A 68 -4.40 7.71 -1.69
C TYR A 68 -4.29 9.11 -2.28
N THR A 69 -3.07 9.60 -2.43
CA THR A 69 -2.84 10.95 -2.94
C THR A 69 -2.29 10.96 -4.36
N GLY A 70 -2.21 9.79 -4.99
CA GLY A 70 -1.77 9.70 -6.37
C GLY A 70 -0.50 8.92 -6.53
N ALA A 71 -0.17 8.63 -7.77
CA ALA A 71 1.05 7.91 -8.13
C ALA A 71 1.81 8.78 -9.10
N THR A 72 3.01 9.18 -8.71
CA THR A 72 3.86 10.03 -9.54
C THR A 72 4.82 9.18 -10.33
N ARG A 73 5.00 9.49 -11.61
CA ARG A 73 5.96 8.77 -12.45
C ARG A 73 7.36 9.25 -12.14
N VAL A 74 8.24 8.32 -11.83
CA VAL A 74 9.62 8.64 -11.47
C VAL A 74 10.55 7.61 -12.06
N MET A 75 11.84 7.94 -12.08
CA MET A 75 12.89 6.96 -12.38
C MET A 75 13.51 6.55 -11.07
N LYS A 76 13.58 5.25 -10.83
CA LYS A 76 14.22 4.73 -9.63
C LYS A 76 15.13 3.60 -10.05
N ASP A 77 16.44 3.75 -9.77
CA ASP A 77 17.44 2.74 -10.13
C ASP A 77 17.35 2.40 -11.62
N ASN A 78 17.24 3.45 -12.45
CA ASN A 78 17.16 3.31 -13.91
C ASN A 78 15.91 2.57 -14.38
N THR A 79 14.89 2.51 -13.55
CA THR A 79 13.63 1.85 -13.92
C THR A 79 12.49 2.84 -13.77
N GLN A 80 11.59 2.85 -14.74
CA GLN A 80 10.41 3.71 -14.66
C GLN A 80 9.44 3.12 -13.65
N CYS A 81 9.06 3.94 -12.69
CA CYS A 81 8.21 3.49 -11.58
C CYS A 81 7.13 4.50 -11.28
N TYR A 82 6.14 4.03 -10.52
CA TYR A 82 5.20 4.90 -9.83
C TYR A 82 5.65 5.04 -8.40
N ALA A 83 5.63 6.27 -7.89
CA ALA A 83 5.93 6.55 -6.49
C ALA A 83 4.63 6.94 -5.81
N ILE A 84 4.26 6.21 -4.77
CA ILE A 84 3.01 6.42 -4.04
C ILE A 84 3.33 6.76 -2.59
N PRO A 85 2.92 7.94 -2.10
CA PRO A 85 3.22 8.31 -0.71
C PRO A 85 2.48 7.43 0.29
N ILE A 86 3.20 6.99 1.31
CA ILE A 86 2.63 6.18 2.40
C ILE A 86 3.16 6.68 3.74
N THR A 87 3.11 8.00 3.95
CA THR A 87 3.51 8.58 5.22
C THR A 87 2.44 8.32 6.28
N GLU A 88 2.85 8.37 7.55
CA GLU A 88 1.95 8.01 8.63
C GLU A 88 0.72 8.91 8.74
N ASP A 89 0.87 10.17 8.36
CA ASP A 89 -0.27 11.08 8.43
C ASP A 89 -1.38 10.71 7.45
N LEU A 90 -1.09 9.83 6.48
CA LEU A 90 -2.10 9.38 5.53
C LEU A 90 -2.84 8.14 5.99
N ILE A 91 -2.44 7.54 7.11
CA ILE A 91 -3.07 6.31 7.61
C ILE A 91 -4.49 6.62 8.08
N VAL A 92 -5.45 5.88 7.56
CA VAL A 92 -6.85 5.98 7.94
C VAL A 92 -7.22 4.86 8.89
N GLU A 93 -6.65 3.68 8.67
CA GLU A 93 -6.99 2.50 9.43
C GLU A 93 -5.81 1.55 9.37
N SER A 94 -5.57 0.79 10.44
CA SER A 94 -4.49 -0.18 10.42
C SER A 94 -4.83 -1.36 11.30
N ARG A 95 -4.24 -2.51 10.97
CA ARG A 95 -4.32 -3.70 11.80
C ARG A 95 -2.91 -4.29 11.88
N ASP A 96 -2.30 -4.13 13.03
CA ASP A 96 -0.94 -4.60 13.25
C ASP A 96 -0.93 -5.89 14.07
N VAL A 97 -2.04 -6.60 14.09
CA VAL A 97 -2.21 -7.82 14.88
C VAL A 97 -2.57 -8.95 13.96
N MET A 98 -1.94 -10.10 14.16
CA MET A 98 -2.26 -11.30 13.42
C MET A 98 -2.32 -12.44 14.44
N ASN A 99 -3.45 -13.18 14.44
CA ASN A 99 -3.63 -14.29 15.38
C ASN A 99 -3.47 -13.83 16.83
N GLY A 100 -3.95 -12.62 17.13
CA GLY A 100 -3.91 -12.12 18.49
C GLY A 100 -2.58 -11.55 18.92
N LYS A 101 -1.60 -11.50 18.04
CA LYS A 101 -0.28 -10.99 18.37
C LYS A 101 0.01 -9.71 17.60
N VAL A 102 0.65 -8.77 18.29
CA VAL A 102 1.13 -7.55 17.65
C VAL A 102 2.35 -7.87 16.81
N LEU A 103 2.36 -7.43 15.56
CA LEU A 103 3.43 -7.72 14.63
C LEU A 103 4.18 -6.44 14.32
N ARG A 104 5.21 -6.18 15.05
CA ARG A 104 6.00 -4.98 14.81
C ARG A 104 7.43 -5.22 14.94
#